data_c664631ed7c1adf8bee3e277caddb63e
#
_entry.id   c664631ed7c1adf8bee3e277caddb63e
#
_cell.length_a   1.000
_cell.length_b   1.000
_cell.length_c   1.000
_cell.angle_alpha   90.00
_cell.angle_beta   90.00
_cell.angle_gamma   90.00
#
_symmetry.space_group_name_H-M   'P 1'
#
loop_
_entity.id
_entity.type
_entity.pdbx_description
1 polymer ?
#
loop_
_entity_poly.entity_id
_entity_poly.type
_entity_poly.pdbx_seq_one_letter_code
_entity_poly.pdbx_strand_id
1 'polypeptide(L)'
;MHDVASLTATEETAYRALLRLSAATDLELAEDLAIDPLQAAQLLLSLETRGMATVMPGPERRYRPAPPDLAFGPLVQSREQELREIRARITLLTNEYRSRADPSGFVEVVHGAKAIAQRVDQLQRNARKEVRGLVKPPVVAVSAQDNDAEYDALAEGVRFRVIYDRELLLLPGDPYEVSDAVSRGEEARIAADLPLKLVIGDDDLAIVPVIDAEPGDETTAILLHPSGLLAALIALFETLWQSSTPILVGAAGQLDEDHAGEEPTAGDMRLLSLLLAGLTDQSIAAQLGLSTRTVQRRLHDLIKITGVRTRIQLIWQATKRGWI
;
A
#
# COMPACT_ATOMS: atom_id res chain seq x y z
N MET A 1 -17.55 -1.36 -34.41
CA MET A 1 -16.27 -2.07 -34.19
C MET A 1 -16.45 -2.89 -32.91
N HIS A 2 -16.82 -4.18 -33.07
CA HIS A 2 -17.09 -5.03 -31.90
C HIS A 2 -15.79 -5.25 -31.12
N ASP A 3 -15.87 -5.01 -29.82
CA ASP A 3 -14.76 -5.23 -28.88
C ASP A 3 -14.41 -6.73 -28.87
N VAL A 4 -13.39 -7.10 -29.62
CA VAL A 4 -12.92 -8.50 -29.79
C VAL A 4 -12.31 -9.01 -28.46
N ALA A 5 -12.08 -8.14 -27.51
CA ALA A 5 -11.31 -8.40 -26.28
C ALA A 5 -12.15 -8.78 -25.06
N SER A 6 -13.48 -8.74 -25.12
CA SER A 6 -14.35 -9.14 -24.01
C SER A 6 -15.34 -10.21 -24.43
N LEU A 7 -15.37 -11.33 -23.71
CA LEU A 7 -16.47 -12.31 -23.78
C LEU A 7 -17.72 -11.68 -23.17
N THR A 8 -18.85 -11.88 -23.84
CA THR A 8 -20.14 -11.61 -23.20
C THR A 8 -20.43 -12.71 -22.16
N ALA A 9 -21.25 -12.40 -21.17
CA ALA A 9 -21.68 -13.37 -20.16
C ALA A 9 -22.33 -14.63 -20.79
N THR A 10 -23.01 -14.46 -21.93
CA THR A 10 -23.63 -15.56 -22.70
C THR A 10 -22.57 -16.43 -23.39
N GLU A 11 -21.55 -15.84 -23.99
CA GLU A 11 -20.44 -16.58 -24.62
C GLU A 11 -19.62 -17.35 -23.58
N GLU A 12 -19.37 -16.76 -22.40
CA GLU A 12 -18.69 -17.46 -21.31
C GLU A 12 -19.51 -18.65 -20.83
N THR A 13 -20.82 -18.50 -20.68
CA THR A 13 -21.73 -19.57 -20.29
C THR A 13 -21.72 -20.71 -21.32
N ALA A 14 -21.76 -20.37 -22.61
CA ALA A 14 -21.69 -21.34 -23.71
C ALA A 14 -20.34 -22.09 -23.73
N TYR A 15 -19.22 -21.39 -23.50
CA TYR A 15 -17.90 -21.99 -23.43
C TYR A 15 -17.78 -22.95 -22.24
N ARG A 16 -18.30 -22.58 -21.06
CA ARG A 16 -18.35 -23.46 -19.89
C ARG A 16 -19.21 -24.72 -20.13
N ALA A 17 -20.33 -24.57 -20.86
CA ALA A 17 -21.15 -25.71 -21.26
C ALA A 17 -20.37 -26.64 -22.19
N LEU A 18 -19.66 -26.12 -23.19
CA LEU A 18 -18.80 -26.92 -24.06
C LEU A 18 -17.69 -27.66 -23.29
N LEU A 19 -17.09 -27.04 -22.29
CA LEU A 19 -16.10 -27.69 -21.43
C LEU A 19 -16.71 -28.89 -20.69
N ARG A 20 -17.95 -28.80 -20.19
CA ARG A 20 -18.66 -29.90 -19.52
C ARG A 20 -19.00 -31.03 -20.49
N LEU A 21 -19.48 -30.66 -21.66
CA LEU A 21 -19.91 -31.63 -22.68
C LEU A 21 -18.72 -32.25 -23.47
N SER A 22 -17.52 -31.69 -23.33
CA SER A 22 -16.32 -32.05 -24.10
C SER A 22 -16.41 -31.81 -25.60
N ALA A 23 -17.58 -31.89 -26.19
CA ALA A 23 -17.96 -31.51 -27.56
C ALA A 23 -19.48 -31.50 -27.68
N ALA A 24 -20.04 -30.55 -28.44
CA ALA A 24 -21.48 -30.45 -28.61
C ALA A 24 -21.86 -29.99 -30.03
N THR A 25 -23.05 -30.39 -30.47
CA THR A 25 -23.79 -29.76 -31.59
C THR A 25 -24.55 -28.55 -31.09
N ASP A 26 -25.12 -27.78 -31.98
CA ASP A 26 -26.02 -26.68 -31.66
C ASP A 26 -27.26 -27.12 -30.86
N LEU A 27 -27.82 -28.28 -31.20
CA LEU A 27 -28.96 -28.86 -30.49
C LEU A 27 -28.61 -29.30 -29.06
N GLU A 28 -27.48 -29.99 -28.88
CA GLU A 28 -27.00 -30.44 -27.57
C GLU A 28 -26.69 -29.23 -26.65
N LEU A 29 -26.09 -28.15 -27.19
CA LEU A 29 -25.83 -26.95 -26.45
C LEU A 29 -27.12 -26.19 -26.09
N ALA A 30 -28.07 -26.16 -27.04
CA ALA A 30 -29.40 -25.53 -26.82
C ALA A 30 -30.16 -26.23 -25.68
N GLU A 31 -30.11 -27.58 -25.63
CA GLU A 31 -30.74 -28.36 -24.57
C GLU A 31 -30.03 -28.11 -23.20
N ASP A 32 -28.70 -28.15 -23.15
CA ASP A 32 -27.93 -27.93 -21.91
C ASP A 32 -28.15 -26.52 -21.31
N LEU A 33 -28.27 -25.52 -22.15
CA LEU A 33 -28.47 -24.13 -21.74
C LEU A 33 -29.93 -23.69 -21.69
N ALA A 34 -30.89 -24.53 -22.12
CA ALA A 34 -32.32 -24.21 -22.24
C ALA A 34 -32.57 -22.94 -23.08
N ILE A 35 -31.88 -22.82 -24.25
CA ILE A 35 -31.98 -21.71 -25.20
C ILE A 35 -32.46 -22.20 -26.58
N ASP A 36 -32.83 -21.26 -27.45
CA ASP A 36 -33.19 -21.58 -28.81
C ASP A 36 -32.00 -22.15 -29.61
N PRO A 37 -32.19 -23.20 -30.44
CA PRO A 37 -31.12 -23.80 -31.28
C PRO A 37 -30.40 -22.80 -32.19
N LEU A 38 -31.10 -21.83 -32.73
CA LEU A 38 -30.49 -20.77 -33.54
C LEU A 38 -29.55 -19.88 -32.73
N GLN A 39 -29.93 -19.60 -31.50
CA GLN A 39 -29.10 -18.84 -30.56
C GLN A 39 -27.86 -19.66 -30.16
N ALA A 40 -27.99 -20.98 -29.89
CA ALA A 40 -26.88 -21.86 -29.62
C ALA A 40 -25.89 -21.94 -30.80
N ALA A 41 -26.40 -22.03 -32.02
CA ALA A 41 -25.59 -22.03 -33.24
C ALA A 41 -24.81 -20.71 -33.40
N GLN A 42 -25.41 -19.57 -33.10
CA GLN A 42 -24.74 -18.26 -33.14
C GLN A 42 -23.62 -18.16 -32.09
N LEU A 43 -23.86 -18.67 -30.88
CA LEU A 43 -22.84 -18.70 -29.82
C LEU A 43 -21.67 -19.60 -30.20
N LEU A 44 -21.92 -20.79 -30.73
CA LEU A 44 -20.88 -21.70 -31.19
C LEU A 44 -20.03 -21.09 -32.33
N LEU A 45 -20.67 -20.41 -33.28
CA LEU A 45 -19.98 -19.73 -34.37
C LEU A 45 -19.14 -18.54 -33.83
N SER A 46 -19.65 -17.81 -32.85
CA SER A 46 -18.89 -16.75 -32.19
C SER A 46 -17.66 -17.32 -31.47
N LEU A 47 -17.81 -18.41 -30.70
CA LEU A 47 -16.69 -19.07 -30.03
C LEU A 47 -15.67 -19.61 -31.04
N GLU A 48 -16.11 -20.17 -32.16
CA GLU A 48 -15.21 -20.64 -33.25
C GLU A 48 -14.42 -19.44 -33.83
N THR A 49 -15.10 -18.37 -34.17
CA THR A 49 -14.48 -17.16 -34.75
C THR A 49 -13.44 -16.54 -33.82
N ARG A 50 -13.63 -16.66 -32.52
CA ARG A 50 -12.69 -16.20 -31.48
C ARG A 50 -11.59 -17.21 -31.14
N GLY A 51 -11.58 -18.39 -31.78
CA GLY A 51 -10.61 -19.46 -31.51
C GLY A 51 -10.83 -20.20 -30.19
N MET A 52 -12.01 -20.02 -29.57
CA MET A 52 -12.36 -20.67 -28.30
C MET A 52 -13.00 -22.04 -28.50
N ALA A 53 -13.45 -22.35 -29.71
CA ALA A 53 -13.93 -23.65 -30.11
C ALA A 53 -13.41 -24.00 -31.49
N THR A 54 -13.31 -25.29 -31.80
CA THR A 54 -12.94 -25.83 -33.12
C THR A 54 -13.98 -26.81 -33.58
N VAL A 55 -14.27 -26.78 -34.89
CA VAL A 55 -15.18 -27.77 -35.52
C VAL A 55 -14.47 -29.11 -35.67
N MET A 56 -15.10 -30.18 -35.24
CA MET A 56 -14.61 -31.52 -35.42
C MET A 56 -15.01 -32.06 -36.81
N PRO A 57 -14.12 -32.79 -37.49
CA PRO A 57 -14.49 -33.50 -38.71
C PRO A 57 -15.51 -34.61 -38.42
N GLY A 58 -16.60 -34.67 -39.19
CA GLY A 58 -17.64 -35.67 -39.01
C GLY A 58 -18.88 -35.39 -39.85
N PRO A 59 -19.87 -36.31 -39.86
CA PRO A 59 -21.13 -36.13 -40.61
C PRO A 59 -22.02 -35.03 -40.00
N GLU A 60 -21.87 -34.77 -38.70
CA GLU A 60 -22.54 -33.70 -37.99
C GLU A 60 -21.52 -32.62 -37.52
N ARG A 61 -21.92 -31.37 -37.58
CA ARG A 61 -21.08 -30.24 -37.13
C ARG A 61 -21.03 -30.22 -35.60
N ARG A 62 -19.93 -30.72 -35.03
CA ARG A 62 -19.69 -30.72 -33.59
C ARG A 62 -18.55 -29.75 -33.25
N TYR A 63 -18.70 -29.05 -32.16
CA TYR A 63 -17.72 -28.08 -31.67
C TYR A 63 -17.03 -28.64 -30.43
N ARG A 64 -15.70 -28.60 -30.43
CA ARG A 64 -14.88 -28.92 -29.26
C ARG A 64 -14.30 -27.62 -28.66
N PRO A 65 -14.34 -27.42 -27.34
CA PRO A 65 -13.70 -26.27 -26.73
C PRO A 65 -12.17 -26.29 -26.92
N ALA A 66 -11.57 -25.16 -27.17
CA ALA A 66 -10.12 -25.00 -27.06
C ALA A 66 -9.71 -25.08 -25.58
N PRO A 67 -8.50 -25.54 -25.25
CA PRO A 67 -7.99 -25.46 -23.87
C PRO A 67 -8.05 -24.02 -23.35
N PRO A 68 -8.43 -23.78 -22.06
CA PRO A 68 -8.64 -22.43 -21.52
C PRO A 68 -7.43 -21.51 -21.65
N ASP A 69 -6.22 -22.04 -21.44
CA ASP A 69 -4.95 -21.31 -21.59
C ASP A 69 -4.74 -20.81 -23.03
N LEU A 70 -5.09 -21.62 -24.03
CA LEU A 70 -5.02 -21.22 -25.43
C LEU A 70 -6.19 -20.31 -25.85
N ALA A 71 -7.37 -20.55 -25.30
CA ALA A 71 -8.56 -19.75 -25.60
C ALA A 71 -8.48 -18.32 -25.07
N PHE A 72 -7.97 -18.14 -23.87
CA PHE A 72 -7.88 -16.84 -23.18
C PHE A 72 -6.53 -16.12 -23.35
N GLY A 73 -5.47 -16.85 -23.71
CA GLY A 73 -4.14 -16.29 -23.91
C GLY A 73 -4.10 -15.06 -24.82
N PRO A 74 -4.69 -15.09 -26.03
CA PRO A 74 -4.74 -13.93 -26.93
C PRO A 74 -5.52 -12.74 -26.35
N LEU A 75 -6.56 -12.99 -25.56
CA LEU A 75 -7.36 -11.94 -24.91
C LEU A 75 -6.53 -11.21 -23.84
N VAL A 76 -5.79 -11.95 -23.02
CA VAL A 76 -4.89 -11.37 -22.01
C VAL A 76 -3.80 -10.55 -22.69
N GLN A 77 -3.15 -11.08 -23.73
CA GLN A 77 -2.12 -10.36 -24.48
C GLN A 77 -2.64 -9.07 -25.11
N SER A 78 -3.85 -9.10 -25.68
CA SER A 78 -4.49 -7.90 -26.26
C SER A 78 -4.71 -6.81 -25.19
N ARG A 79 -5.22 -7.18 -24.02
CA ARG A 79 -5.43 -6.22 -22.92
C ARG A 79 -4.11 -5.66 -22.37
N GLU A 80 -3.11 -6.47 -22.25
CA GLU A 80 -1.77 -6.01 -21.85
C GLU A 80 -1.18 -5.04 -22.87
N GLN A 81 -1.41 -5.29 -24.16
CA GLN A 81 -0.97 -4.40 -25.23
C GLN A 81 -1.70 -3.05 -25.16
N GLU A 82 -3.02 -3.04 -25.03
CA GLU A 82 -3.82 -1.82 -24.85
C GLU A 82 -3.34 -0.99 -23.65
N LEU A 83 -3.12 -1.66 -22.51
CA LEU A 83 -2.60 -1.00 -21.31
C LEU A 83 -1.21 -0.39 -21.53
N ARG A 84 -0.33 -1.08 -22.29
CA ARG A 84 1.00 -0.54 -22.64
C ARG A 84 0.87 0.71 -23.51
N GLU A 85 -0.02 0.70 -24.49
CA GLU A 85 -0.25 1.85 -25.38
C GLU A 85 -0.82 3.06 -24.61
N ILE A 86 -1.80 2.82 -23.73
CA ILE A 86 -2.37 3.86 -22.86
C ILE A 86 -1.27 4.46 -21.97
N ARG A 87 -0.45 3.63 -21.35
CA ARG A 87 0.67 4.09 -20.49
C ARG A 87 1.69 4.92 -21.28
N ALA A 88 2.06 4.48 -22.48
CA ALA A 88 2.95 5.23 -23.35
C ALA A 88 2.35 6.60 -23.75
N ARG A 89 1.05 6.64 -24.04
CA ARG A 89 0.34 7.87 -24.35
C ARG A 89 0.27 8.85 -23.18
N ILE A 90 0.00 8.33 -21.97
CA ILE A 90 0.03 9.12 -20.73
C ILE A 90 1.42 9.74 -20.54
N THR A 91 2.50 8.94 -20.70
CA THR A 91 3.87 9.44 -20.58
C THR A 91 4.16 10.56 -21.57
N LEU A 92 3.75 10.41 -22.84
CA LEU A 92 3.91 11.45 -23.84
C LEU A 92 3.16 12.73 -23.49
N LEU A 93 1.88 12.62 -23.10
CA LEU A 93 1.07 13.75 -22.68
C LEU A 93 1.63 14.45 -21.44
N THR A 94 2.13 13.68 -20.49
CA THR A 94 2.80 14.22 -19.28
C THR A 94 4.06 14.98 -19.66
N ASN A 95 4.87 14.46 -20.59
CA ASN A 95 6.08 15.14 -21.07
C ASN A 95 5.72 16.40 -21.87
N GLU A 96 4.67 16.37 -22.71
CA GLU A 96 4.19 17.55 -23.40
C GLU A 96 3.66 18.61 -22.44
N TYR A 97 2.92 18.22 -21.42
CA TYR A 97 2.45 19.12 -20.36
C TYR A 97 3.64 19.77 -19.64
N ARG A 98 4.63 18.97 -19.24
CA ARG A 98 5.86 19.46 -18.59
C ARG A 98 6.71 20.35 -19.49
N SER A 99 6.81 20.07 -20.78
CA SER A 99 7.62 20.86 -21.74
C SER A 99 6.99 22.21 -22.10
N ARG A 100 5.68 22.34 -21.99
CA ARG A 100 4.93 23.59 -22.22
C ARG A 100 4.77 24.41 -20.95
N ALA A 101 4.97 23.80 -19.79
CA ALA A 101 5.03 24.53 -18.52
C ALA A 101 6.33 25.34 -18.49
N ASP A 102 6.23 26.60 -18.04
CA ASP A 102 7.33 27.48 -17.67
C ASP A 102 8.44 26.68 -16.95
N PRO A 103 9.74 27.09 -17.01
CA PRO A 103 10.81 26.48 -16.21
C PRO A 103 10.50 26.28 -14.73
N SER A 104 9.44 26.93 -14.19
CA SER A 104 8.82 26.69 -12.88
C SER A 104 7.87 25.48 -12.80
N GLY A 105 7.57 24.80 -13.91
CA GLY A 105 6.57 23.73 -14.00
C GLY A 105 6.87 22.41 -13.23
N PHE A 106 8.00 22.39 -12.50
CA PHE A 106 8.27 21.32 -11.52
C PHE A 106 7.57 21.55 -10.17
N VAL A 107 6.91 22.71 -9.98
CA VAL A 107 6.19 23.08 -8.76
C VAL A 107 4.73 23.37 -9.10
N GLU A 108 3.82 22.69 -8.43
CA GLU A 108 2.37 22.95 -8.45
C GLU A 108 1.94 23.35 -7.04
N VAL A 109 1.11 24.38 -6.91
CA VAL A 109 0.56 24.80 -5.61
C VAL A 109 -0.89 24.35 -5.52
N VAL A 110 -1.23 23.66 -4.43
CA VAL A 110 -2.57 23.15 -4.16
C VAL A 110 -3.12 23.78 -2.89
N HIS A 111 -4.34 24.30 -2.96
CA HIS A 111 -5.03 24.95 -1.86
C HIS A 111 -6.19 24.10 -1.34
N GLY A 112 -6.35 24.09 -0.03
CA GLY A 112 -7.46 23.43 0.67
C GLY A 112 -7.16 21.97 1.08
N ALA A 113 -7.48 21.64 2.33
CA ALA A 113 -7.21 20.34 2.94
C ALA A 113 -7.76 19.17 2.11
N LYS A 114 -8.98 19.29 1.56
CA LYS A 114 -9.62 18.26 0.74
C LYS A 114 -8.85 18.00 -0.57
N ALA A 115 -8.39 19.06 -1.24
CA ALA A 115 -7.62 18.92 -2.47
C ALA A 115 -6.25 18.28 -2.19
N ILE A 116 -5.60 18.66 -1.08
CA ILE A 116 -4.34 18.07 -0.63
C ILE A 116 -4.53 16.59 -0.29
N ALA A 117 -5.56 16.23 0.48
CA ALA A 117 -5.89 14.82 0.79
C ALA A 117 -6.10 13.99 -0.48
N GLN A 118 -6.80 14.54 -1.47
CA GLN A 118 -7.03 13.90 -2.76
C GLN A 118 -5.71 13.66 -3.53
N ARG A 119 -4.75 14.61 -3.45
CA ARG A 119 -3.43 14.46 -4.07
C ARG A 119 -2.58 13.40 -3.36
N VAL A 120 -2.67 13.31 -2.02
CA VAL A 120 -2.00 12.25 -1.24
C VAL A 120 -2.57 10.88 -1.62
N ASP A 121 -3.89 10.71 -1.64
CA ASP A 121 -4.56 9.48 -2.07
C ASP A 121 -4.10 9.07 -3.49
N GLN A 122 -4.09 10.01 -4.44
CA GLN A 122 -3.62 9.76 -5.81
C GLN A 122 -2.14 9.34 -5.86
N LEU A 123 -1.28 9.98 -5.05
CA LEU A 123 0.14 9.65 -4.96
C LEU A 123 0.31 8.22 -4.46
N GLN A 124 -0.37 7.85 -3.38
CA GLN A 124 -0.29 6.51 -2.79
C GLN A 124 -0.79 5.42 -3.76
N ARG A 125 -1.95 5.63 -4.40
CA ARG A 125 -2.49 4.68 -5.41
C ARG A 125 -1.63 4.55 -6.66
N ASN A 126 -0.86 5.57 -7.01
CA ASN A 126 0.00 5.54 -8.18
C ASN A 126 1.41 5.02 -7.89
N ALA A 127 1.81 4.97 -6.63
CA ALA A 127 3.10 4.43 -6.21
C ALA A 127 3.23 2.95 -6.59
N ARG A 128 4.41 2.56 -7.05
CA ARG A 128 4.70 1.20 -7.52
C ARG A 128 5.83 0.53 -6.78
N LYS A 129 6.69 1.32 -6.16
CA LYS A 129 7.88 0.83 -5.44
C LYS A 129 7.79 1.21 -3.99
N GLU A 130 7.65 2.51 -3.71
CA GLU A 130 7.82 3.01 -2.36
C GLU A 130 7.07 4.34 -2.12
N VAL A 131 6.49 4.46 -0.92
CA VAL A 131 6.02 5.73 -0.38
C VAL A 131 6.87 6.07 0.86
N ARG A 132 7.34 7.31 0.95
CA ARG A 132 8.11 7.83 2.08
C ARG A 132 7.33 8.96 2.75
N GLY A 133 7.19 8.91 4.06
CA GLY A 133 6.43 9.87 4.85
C GLY A 133 7.23 10.50 6.00
N LEU A 134 7.09 11.82 6.19
CA LEU A 134 7.44 12.51 7.42
C LEU A 134 6.15 13.06 8.03
N VAL A 135 5.77 12.55 9.20
CA VAL A 135 4.49 12.85 9.85
C VAL A 135 4.76 13.57 11.17
N LYS A 136 4.26 14.81 11.26
CA LYS A 136 4.34 15.64 12.47
C LYS A 136 3.02 16.37 12.74
N PRO A 137 2.71 16.73 13.98
CA PRO A 137 1.52 17.51 14.29
C PRO A 137 1.62 18.98 13.79
N PRO A 138 0.48 19.71 13.62
CA PRO A 138 -0.88 19.17 13.58
C PRO A 138 -1.15 18.48 12.25
N VAL A 139 -2.01 17.41 12.23
CA VAL A 139 -2.37 16.75 10.99
C VAL A 139 -3.73 17.22 10.55
N VAL A 140 -3.79 17.84 9.39
CA VAL A 140 -4.97 18.56 8.91
C VAL A 140 -5.59 17.91 7.66
N ALA A 141 -4.79 17.22 6.84
CA ALA A 141 -5.24 16.79 5.52
C ALA A 141 -5.63 15.31 5.39
N VAL A 142 -4.96 14.42 6.09
CA VAL A 142 -5.23 12.96 6.00
C VAL A 142 -5.24 12.40 7.41
N SER A 143 -6.37 11.83 7.83
CA SER A 143 -6.46 11.05 9.06
C SER A 143 -6.12 9.58 8.77
N ALA A 144 -5.61 8.85 9.76
CA ALA A 144 -5.33 7.42 9.61
C ALA A 144 -6.60 6.62 9.27
N GLN A 145 -7.76 7.06 9.75
CA GLN A 145 -9.05 6.38 9.52
C GLN A 145 -9.54 6.47 8.06
N ASP A 146 -9.00 7.41 7.26
CA ASP A 146 -9.42 7.65 5.88
C ASP A 146 -8.32 7.26 4.87
N ASN A 147 -7.31 6.44 5.27
CA ASN A 147 -6.14 6.13 4.44
C ASN A 147 -6.20 4.74 3.78
N ASP A 148 -7.36 4.40 3.22
CA ASP A 148 -7.55 3.13 2.48
C ASP A 148 -6.52 2.94 1.36
N ALA A 149 -6.06 4.04 0.74
CA ALA A 149 -5.08 4.00 -0.34
C ALA A 149 -3.72 3.42 0.09
N GLU A 150 -3.30 3.67 1.32
CA GLU A 150 -2.09 3.09 1.89
C GLU A 150 -2.23 1.58 2.08
N TYR A 151 -3.35 1.15 2.66
CA TYR A 151 -3.61 -0.27 2.89
C TYR A 151 -3.71 -1.07 1.59
N ASP A 152 -4.37 -0.51 0.58
CA ASP A 152 -4.45 -1.10 -0.76
C ASP A 152 -3.04 -1.24 -1.36
N ALA A 153 -2.23 -0.18 -1.30
CA ALA A 153 -0.88 -0.17 -1.87
C ALA A 153 0.08 -1.13 -1.11
N LEU A 154 -0.01 -1.20 0.23
CA LEU A 154 0.72 -2.18 1.04
C LEU A 154 0.37 -3.62 0.63
N ALA A 155 -0.92 -3.91 0.42
CA ALA A 155 -1.38 -5.22 -0.04
C ALA A 155 -0.88 -5.58 -1.45
N GLU A 156 -0.64 -4.58 -2.32
CA GLU A 156 -0.02 -4.73 -3.64
C GLU A 156 1.51 -4.85 -3.59
N GLY A 157 2.12 -4.76 -2.40
CA GLY A 157 3.56 -4.91 -2.19
C GLY A 157 4.36 -3.61 -2.36
N VAL A 158 3.71 -2.45 -2.35
CA VAL A 158 4.38 -1.15 -2.27
C VAL A 158 4.97 -1.00 -0.87
N ARG A 159 6.23 -0.58 -0.80
CA ARG A 159 6.93 -0.37 0.47
C ARG A 159 6.54 0.99 1.06
N PHE A 160 6.13 1.03 2.31
CA PHE A 160 5.88 2.26 3.05
C PHE A 160 6.94 2.45 4.12
N ARG A 161 7.64 3.59 4.09
CA ARG A 161 8.60 4.02 5.11
C ARG A 161 8.16 5.36 5.70
N VAL A 162 7.79 5.35 6.96
CA VAL A 162 7.24 6.55 7.62
C VAL A 162 8.05 6.88 8.87
N ILE A 163 8.44 8.14 8.99
CA ILE A 163 9.04 8.67 10.21
C ILE A 163 8.02 9.54 10.92
N TYR A 164 7.68 9.17 12.13
CA TYR A 164 6.77 9.90 13.00
C TYR A 164 7.53 10.83 13.94
N ASP A 165 7.04 12.05 14.08
CA ASP A 165 7.57 12.96 15.11
C ASP A 165 7.21 12.42 16.49
N ARG A 166 8.15 12.51 17.43
CA ARG A 166 7.95 12.07 18.81
C ARG A 166 6.76 12.77 19.48
N GLU A 167 6.51 14.05 19.18
CA GLU A 167 5.40 14.80 19.75
C GLU A 167 4.05 14.16 19.42
N LEU A 168 3.92 13.55 18.25
CA LEU A 168 2.73 12.86 17.82
C LEU A 168 2.38 11.68 18.75
N LEU A 169 3.39 10.93 19.16
CA LEU A 169 3.22 9.79 20.07
C LEU A 169 2.94 10.20 21.52
N LEU A 170 3.09 11.47 21.84
CA LEU A 170 2.72 12.03 23.16
C LEU A 170 1.25 12.44 23.22
N LEU A 171 0.56 12.57 22.08
CA LEU A 171 -0.84 12.89 22.03
C LEU A 171 -1.69 11.73 22.61
N PRO A 172 -2.81 12.04 23.28
CA PRO A 172 -3.72 11.01 23.80
C PRO A 172 -4.31 10.17 22.66
N GLY A 173 -4.30 8.87 22.81
CA GLY A 173 -4.71 7.91 21.78
C GLY A 173 -3.57 7.53 20.84
N ASP A 174 -3.87 6.77 19.81
CA ASP A 174 -2.99 6.54 18.65
C ASP A 174 -3.63 7.24 17.44
N PRO A 175 -3.44 8.57 17.27
CA PRO A 175 -4.15 9.34 16.25
C PRO A 175 -3.79 8.92 14.81
N TYR A 176 -2.81 8.05 14.65
CA TYR A 176 -2.35 7.54 13.36
C TYR A 176 -2.41 6.04 13.25
N GLU A 177 -2.97 5.39 14.26
CA GLU A 177 -3.03 3.92 14.27
C GLU A 177 -1.68 3.30 13.83
N VAL A 178 -0.56 3.90 14.30
CA VAL A 178 0.81 3.50 13.94
C VAL A 178 1.01 2.02 14.17
N SER A 179 0.37 1.49 15.21
CA SER A 179 0.39 0.05 15.50
C SER A 179 -0.29 -0.78 14.43
N ASP A 180 -1.40 -0.29 13.88
CA ASP A 180 -2.14 -0.98 12.82
C ASP A 180 -1.38 -0.90 11.49
N ALA A 181 -0.88 0.27 11.13
CA ALA A 181 -0.08 0.48 9.92
C ALA A 181 1.17 -0.42 9.90
N VAL A 182 1.91 -0.48 11.02
CA VAL A 182 3.08 -1.38 11.15
C VAL A 182 2.66 -2.85 11.10
N SER A 183 1.52 -3.23 11.69
CA SER A 183 1.01 -4.61 11.62
C SER A 183 0.66 -5.03 10.20
N ARG A 184 0.32 -4.07 9.33
CA ARG A 184 0.02 -4.27 7.90
C ARG A 184 1.24 -4.19 7.00
N GLY A 185 2.42 -3.89 7.55
CA GLY A 185 3.69 -3.93 6.81
C GLY A 185 4.37 -2.58 6.61
N GLU A 186 3.86 -1.49 7.20
CA GLU A 186 4.57 -0.21 7.21
C GLU A 186 5.87 -0.33 8.03
N GLU A 187 6.96 0.18 7.49
CA GLU A 187 8.21 0.37 8.20
C GLU A 187 8.17 1.74 8.91
N ALA A 188 7.89 1.73 10.20
CA ALA A 188 7.77 2.96 10.99
C ALA A 188 9.03 3.25 11.80
N ARG A 189 9.39 4.54 11.89
CA ARG A 189 10.46 5.04 12.75
C ARG A 189 10.03 6.28 13.51
N ILE A 190 10.76 6.63 14.56
CA ILE A 190 10.53 7.82 15.37
C ILE A 190 11.75 8.72 15.29
N ALA A 191 11.51 10.02 15.12
CA ALA A 191 12.50 11.06 15.27
C ALA A 191 11.97 12.19 16.17
N ALA A 192 12.85 13.01 16.68
CA ALA A 192 12.51 14.28 17.32
C ALA A 192 12.66 15.41 16.30
N ASP A 193 11.81 16.42 16.38
CA ASP A 193 11.94 17.66 15.63
C ASP A 193 12.04 17.47 14.11
N LEU A 194 11.07 16.79 13.52
CA LEU A 194 11.01 16.67 12.07
C LEU A 194 10.91 18.07 11.43
N PRO A 195 11.76 18.37 10.41
CA PRO A 195 11.87 19.71 9.86
C PRO A 195 10.62 20.16 9.07
N LEU A 196 9.89 19.20 8.51
CA LEU A 196 8.69 19.45 7.70
C LEU A 196 7.82 18.20 7.61
N LYS A 197 6.59 18.37 7.16
CA LYS A 197 5.72 17.29 6.70
C LYS A 197 6.04 16.98 5.25
N LEU A 198 6.05 15.70 4.87
CA LEU A 198 6.44 15.27 3.55
C LEU A 198 5.79 13.94 3.20
N VAL A 199 5.31 13.81 1.98
CA VAL A 199 4.96 12.52 1.38
C VAL A 199 5.62 12.44 0.01
N ILE A 200 6.39 11.38 -0.26
CA ILE A 200 7.04 11.14 -1.56
C ILE A 200 6.55 9.80 -2.09
N GLY A 201 6.06 9.79 -3.32
CA GLY A 201 5.74 8.56 -4.06
C GLY A 201 6.81 8.25 -5.09
N ASP A 202 7.42 7.11 -4.99
CA ASP A 202 8.57 6.68 -5.77
C ASP A 202 9.67 7.77 -5.78
N ASP A 203 10.18 8.14 -6.97
CA ASP A 203 11.05 9.30 -7.16
C ASP A 203 10.40 10.32 -8.12
N ASP A 204 9.05 10.31 -8.18
CA ASP A 204 8.28 11.01 -9.20
C ASP A 204 7.48 12.22 -8.67
N LEU A 205 7.08 12.19 -7.41
CA LEU A 205 6.24 13.24 -6.83
C LEU A 205 6.49 13.37 -5.33
N ALA A 206 6.65 14.61 -4.85
CA ALA A 206 6.57 14.93 -3.43
C ALA A 206 5.45 15.94 -3.15
N ILE A 207 4.81 15.80 -2.00
CA ILE A 207 3.82 16.73 -1.46
C ILE A 207 4.38 17.30 -0.16
N VAL A 208 4.51 18.62 -0.10
CA VAL A 208 5.04 19.37 1.05
C VAL A 208 4.03 20.42 1.45
N PRO A 209 3.38 20.33 2.63
CA PRO A 209 2.62 21.44 3.19
C PRO A 209 3.52 22.67 3.40
N VAL A 210 3.07 23.82 2.96
CA VAL A 210 3.87 25.07 3.01
C VAL A 210 3.74 25.77 4.35
N ILE A 211 2.58 25.65 4.99
CA ILE A 211 2.24 26.30 6.25
C ILE A 211 1.64 25.24 7.17
N ASP A 212 2.11 25.23 8.41
CA ASP A 212 1.43 24.52 9.49
C ASP A 212 0.18 25.36 9.85
N ALA A 213 -0.91 25.12 9.11
CA ALA A 213 -2.14 25.86 9.27
C ALA A 213 -2.76 25.57 10.65
N GLU A 214 -3.15 26.61 11.37
CA GLU A 214 -4.03 26.51 12.52
C GLU A 214 -5.42 26.00 12.06
N PRO A 215 -6.20 25.37 12.94
CA PRO A 215 -7.55 24.94 12.60
C PRO A 215 -8.40 26.14 12.15
N GLY A 216 -8.71 26.19 10.83
CA GLY A 216 -9.49 27.28 10.23
C GLY A 216 -8.74 28.09 9.16
N ASP A 217 -7.43 27.93 9.02
CA ASP A 217 -6.64 28.54 7.95
C ASP A 217 -6.71 27.74 6.64
N GLU A 218 -6.52 28.44 5.51
CA GLU A 218 -6.39 27.77 4.21
C GLU A 218 -5.10 26.97 4.13
N THR A 219 -5.21 25.67 4.23
CA THR A 219 -4.08 24.75 4.05
C THR A 219 -3.56 24.83 2.62
N THR A 220 -2.26 25.01 2.46
CA THR A 220 -1.58 25.06 1.16
C THR A 220 -0.46 24.04 1.14
N ALA A 221 -0.32 23.30 0.03
CA ALA A 221 0.80 22.41 -0.20
C ALA A 221 1.45 22.64 -1.56
N ILE A 222 2.73 22.32 -1.64
CA ILE A 222 3.50 22.29 -2.87
C ILE A 222 3.62 20.83 -3.33
N LEU A 223 3.30 20.59 -4.60
CA LEU A 223 3.63 19.36 -5.30
C LEU A 223 4.93 19.61 -6.08
N LEU A 224 5.90 18.73 -5.86
CA LEU A 224 7.19 18.76 -6.52
C LEU A 224 7.33 17.58 -7.45
N HIS A 225 7.43 17.87 -8.73
CA HIS A 225 7.74 16.91 -9.78
C HIS A 225 9.25 16.64 -9.90
N PRO A 226 9.71 15.66 -10.70
CA PRO A 226 11.12 15.32 -10.85
C PRO A 226 11.99 16.54 -11.09
N SER A 227 12.90 16.82 -10.17
CA SER A 227 13.75 18.00 -10.12
C SER A 227 14.89 17.81 -9.13
N GLY A 228 15.88 18.71 -9.14
CA GLY A 228 16.93 18.75 -8.12
C GLY A 228 16.39 18.96 -6.71
N LEU A 229 15.24 19.66 -6.57
CA LEU A 229 14.60 19.86 -5.29
C LEU A 229 13.96 18.56 -4.75
N LEU A 230 13.28 17.80 -5.61
CA LEU A 230 12.78 16.46 -5.24
C LEU A 230 13.92 15.53 -4.81
N ALA A 231 15.03 15.52 -5.56
CA ALA A 231 16.20 14.73 -5.19
C ALA A 231 16.78 15.15 -3.82
N ALA A 232 16.78 16.44 -3.50
CA ALA A 232 17.21 16.94 -2.20
C ALA A 232 16.27 16.49 -1.06
N LEU A 233 14.94 16.48 -1.28
CA LEU A 233 13.97 15.97 -0.29
C LEU A 233 14.11 14.47 -0.07
N ILE A 234 14.37 13.70 -1.13
CA ILE A 234 14.67 12.27 -1.01
C ILE A 234 15.94 12.07 -0.16
N ALA A 235 17.01 12.80 -0.45
CA ALA A 235 18.25 12.71 0.33
C ALA A 235 18.05 13.14 1.80
N LEU A 236 17.23 14.15 2.05
CA LEU A 236 16.83 14.56 3.41
C LEU A 236 16.10 13.42 4.13
N PHE A 237 15.11 12.81 3.47
CA PHE A 237 14.39 11.67 4.03
C PHE A 237 15.35 10.52 4.39
N GLU A 238 16.23 10.13 3.49
CA GLU A 238 17.19 9.03 3.72
C GLU A 238 18.12 9.35 4.91
N THR A 239 18.56 10.60 5.04
CA THR A 239 19.39 11.04 6.16
C THR A 239 18.64 10.91 7.49
N LEU A 240 17.39 11.38 7.52
CA LEU A 240 16.53 11.28 8.70
C LEU A 240 16.18 9.82 9.02
N TRP A 241 15.95 9.01 7.98
CA TRP A 241 15.66 7.59 8.13
C TRP A 241 16.80 6.85 8.83
N GLN A 242 18.04 7.08 8.44
CA GLN A 242 19.21 6.46 9.05
C GLN A 242 19.41 6.85 10.51
N SER A 243 19.05 8.07 10.88
CA SER A 243 19.21 8.59 12.24
C SER A 243 18.01 8.34 13.16
N SER A 244 16.88 7.92 12.63
CA SER A 244 15.65 7.69 13.39
C SER A 244 15.59 6.29 14.01
N THR A 245 14.81 6.13 15.09
CA THR A 245 14.67 4.89 15.86
C THR A 245 13.52 4.03 15.30
N PRO A 246 13.75 2.74 14.94
CA PRO A 246 12.69 1.87 14.45
C PRO A 246 11.58 1.63 15.49
N ILE A 247 10.32 1.54 15.02
CA ILE A 247 9.20 1.04 15.81
C ILE A 247 9.04 -0.45 15.46
N LEU A 248 9.27 -1.33 16.43
CA LEU A 248 9.06 -2.76 16.27
C LEU A 248 7.68 -3.13 16.81
N VAL A 249 6.84 -3.70 15.97
CA VAL A 249 5.54 -4.28 16.37
C VAL A 249 5.70 -5.79 16.40
N GLY A 250 5.67 -6.39 17.59
CA GLY A 250 5.58 -7.85 17.71
C GLY A 250 4.22 -8.34 17.21
N ALA A 251 4.18 -9.53 16.64
CA ALA A 251 3.02 -10.20 16.06
C ALA A 251 1.83 -10.43 17.02
N ALA A 252 1.95 -10.07 18.28
CA ALA A 252 0.87 -10.00 19.25
C ALA A 252 1.08 -8.75 20.11
N GLY A 253 0.21 -7.78 19.95
CA GLY A 253 0.22 -6.52 20.71
C GLY A 253 -0.05 -6.66 22.22
N GLN A 254 0.13 -7.84 22.81
CA GLN A 254 0.01 -8.12 24.22
C GLN A 254 1.39 -8.47 24.79
N LEU A 255 1.81 -7.68 25.77
CA LEU A 255 2.84 -8.12 26.69
C LEU A 255 2.23 -9.28 27.50
N ASP A 256 2.68 -10.49 27.24
CA ASP A 256 2.31 -11.65 28.04
C ASP A 256 2.72 -11.40 29.50
N GLU A 257 1.74 -11.46 30.41
CA GLU A 257 1.94 -11.13 31.81
C GLU A 257 2.83 -12.13 32.57
N ASP A 258 3.10 -13.32 31.99
CA ASP A 258 3.65 -14.47 32.73
C ASP A 258 4.96 -15.08 32.19
N HIS A 259 5.70 -14.44 31.29
CA HIS A 259 6.96 -15.02 30.81
C HIS A 259 8.18 -14.39 31.50
N ALA A 260 8.67 -15.06 32.57
CA ALA A 260 10.02 -14.93 33.08
C ALA A 260 10.99 -15.75 32.18
N GLY A 261 11.08 -15.42 30.87
CA GLY A 261 12.03 -16.02 29.95
C GLY A 261 13.37 -15.29 29.95
N GLU A 262 14.43 -15.97 29.57
CA GLU A 262 15.79 -15.40 29.46
C GLU A 262 15.92 -14.42 28.24
N GLU A 263 14.93 -14.39 27.33
CA GLU A 263 14.93 -13.53 26.16
C GLU A 263 13.74 -12.56 26.17
N PRO A 264 13.93 -11.32 25.71
CA PRO A 264 12.86 -10.34 25.62
C PRO A 264 11.82 -10.74 24.58
N THR A 265 10.56 -10.54 24.93
CA THR A 265 9.43 -10.75 24.03
C THR A 265 9.36 -9.63 22.97
N ALA A 266 8.57 -9.84 21.92
CA ALA A 266 8.29 -8.80 20.92
C ALA A 266 7.70 -7.52 21.56
N GLY A 267 6.87 -7.65 22.60
CA GLY A 267 6.36 -6.51 23.37
C GLY A 267 7.45 -5.79 24.18
N ASP A 268 8.45 -6.53 24.68
CA ASP A 268 9.61 -5.93 25.37
C ASP A 268 10.50 -5.17 24.38
N MET A 269 10.70 -5.67 23.17
CA MET A 269 11.46 -4.98 22.12
C MET A 269 10.78 -3.65 21.73
N ARG A 270 9.45 -3.65 21.60
CA ARG A 270 8.68 -2.43 21.35
C ARG A 270 8.80 -1.43 22.51
N LEU A 271 8.68 -1.91 23.75
CA LEU A 271 8.89 -1.08 24.94
C LEU A 271 10.30 -0.46 24.95
N LEU A 272 11.34 -1.24 24.63
CA LEU A 272 12.72 -0.78 24.53
C LEU A 272 12.91 0.25 23.41
N SER A 273 12.27 0.07 22.26
CA SER A 273 12.32 1.03 21.15
C SER A 273 11.70 2.38 21.54
N LEU A 274 10.53 2.36 22.19
CA LEU A 274 9.89 3.57 22.70
C LEU A 274 10.72 4.26 23.80
N LEU A 275 11.36 3.47 24.65
CA LEU A 275 12.29 3.98 25.67
C LEU A 275 13.53 4.62 25.02
N LEU A 276 14.09 4.01 23.98
CA LEU A 276 15.21 4.55 23.20
C LEU A 276 14.82 5.87 22.51
N ALA A 277 13.58 5.97 22.00
CA ALA A 277 13.03 7.21 21.47
C ALA A 277 12.81 8.32 22.52
N GLY A 278 13.08 8.04 23.82
CA GLY A 278 13.02 9.01 24.90
C GLY A 278 11.63 9.24 25.47
N LEU A 279 10.67 8.33 25.25
CA LEU A 279 9.34 8.43 25.83
C LEU A 279 9.37 8.15 27.34
N THR A 280 8.43 8.81 28.07
CA THR A 280 8.23 8.53 29.50
C THR A 280 7.47 7.22 29.71
N ASP A 281 7.57 6.62 30.90
CA ASP A 281 6.82 5.40 31.24
C ASP A 281 5.31 5.58 31.04
N GLN A 282 4.79 6.75 31.32
CA GLN A 282 3.38 7.08 31.14
C GLN A 282 3.00 7.11 29.65
N SER A 283 3.84 7.71 28.81
CA SER A 283 3.63 7.76 27.37
C SER A 283 3.76 6.38 26.74
N ILE A 284 4.75 5.57 27.17
CA ILE A 284 4.91 4.17 26.75
C ILE A 284 3.69 3.35 27.14
N ALA A 285 3.19 3.52 28.37
CA ALA A 285 2.00 2.81 28.85
C ALA A 285 0.77 3.13 27.98
N ALA A 286 0.55 4.40 27.66
CA ALA A 286 -0.54 4.84 26.79
C ALA A 286 -0.42 4.23 25.37
N GLN A 287 0.79 4.22 24.79
CA GLN A 287 1.05 3.68 23.45
C GLN A 287 0.88 2.16 23.36
N LEU A 288 1.20 1.46 24.44
CA LEU A 288 1.09 -0.01 24.48
C LEU A 288 -0.24 -0.51 25.03
N GLY A 289 -1.16 0.40 25.41
CA GLY A 289 -2.44 0.01 26.05
C GLY A 289 -2.26 -0.63 27.44
N LEU A 290 -1.18 -0.27 28.16
CA LEU A 290 -0.80 -0.87 29.44
C LEU A 290 -0.95 0.11 30.60
N SER A 291 -0.88 -0.41 31.83
CA SER A 291 -0.70 0.45 33.01
C SER A 291 0.78 0.88 33.14
N THR A 292 1.04 2.08 33.65
CA THR A 292 2.40 2.54 33.98
C THR A 292 3.13 1.56 34.90
N ARG A 293 2.40 0.93 35.80
CA ARG A 293 2.94 -0.11 36.71
C ARG A 293 3.44 -1.34 35.94
N THR A 294 2.73 -1.75 34.90
CA THR A 294 3.15 -2.88 34.03
C THR A 294 4.44 -2.52 33.28
N VAL A 295 4.51 -1.32 32.69
CA VAL A 295 5.74 -0.84 32.02
C VAL A 295 6.93 -0.83 32.97
N GLN A 296 6.77 -0.28 34.18
CA GLN A 296 7.83 -0.24 35.18
C GLN A 296 8.29 -1.63 35.64
N ARG A 297 7.35 -2.55 35.81
CA ARG A 297 7.66 -3.95 36.13
C ARG A 297 8.50 -4.58 35.02
N ARG A 298 8.07 -4.45 33.77
CA ARG A 298 8.80 -5.01 32.62
C ARG A 298 10.20 -4.42 32.44
N LEU A 299 10.34 -3.11 32.60
CA LEU A 299 11.67 -2.48 32.58
C LEU A 299 12.57 -3.02 33.69
N HIS A 300 12.02 -3.26 34.88
CA HIS A 300 12.77 -3.85 36.00
C HIS A 300 13.22 -5.28 35.69
N ASP A 301 12.35 -6.08 35.08
CA ASP A 301 12.67 -7.46 34.68
C ASP A 301 13.74 -7.49 33.59
N LEU A 302 13.67 -6.64 32.59
CA LEU A 302 14.68 -6.48 31.54
C LEU A 302 16.05 -6.04 32.13
N ILE A 303 16.05 -5.15 33.11
CA ILE A 303 17.26 -4.75 33.83
C ILE A 303 17.89 -5.95 34.54
N LYS A 304 17.07 -6.82 35.16
CA LYS A 304 17.55 -8.06 35.80
C LYS A 304 18.10 -9.04 34.76
N ILE A 305 17.39 -9.32 33.70
CA ILE A 305 17.80 -10.24 32.62
C ILE A 305 19.12 -9.79 31.99
N THR A 306 19.29 -8.48 31.78
CA THR A 306 20.51 -7.93 31.18
C THR A 306 21.67 -7.78 32.16
N GLY A 307 21.41 -7.86 33.48
CA GLY A 307 22.41 -7.68 34.55
C GLY A 307 22.90 -6.24 34.68
N VAL A 308 22.16 -5.26 34.15
CA VAL A 308 22.53 -3.83 34.25
C VAL A 308 21.87 -3.14 35.45
N ARG A 309 22.25 -1.89 35.74
CA ARG A 309 21.72 -1.14 36.88
C ARG A 309 20.86 0.06 36.53
N THR A 310 20.96 0.54 35.29
CA THR A 310 20.25 1.77 34.84
C THR A 310 19.56 1.55 33.50
N ARG A 311 18.53 2.36 33.23
CA ARG A 311 17.80 2.37 31.93
C ARG A 311 18.72 2.66 30.75
N ILE A 312 19.70 3.55 30.93
CA ILE A 312 20.67 3.88 29.89
C ILE A 312 21.52 2.66 29.55
N GLN A 313 21.98 1.93 30.58
CA GLN A 313 22.73 0.69 30.38
C GLN A 313 21.85 -0.40 29.74
N LEU A 314 20.56 -0.46 30.10
CA LEU A 314 19.62 -1.40 29.49
C LEU A 314 19.50 -1.13 27.98
N ILE A 315 19.28 0.12 27.57
CA ILE A 315 19.20 0.50 26.14
C ILE A 315 20.50 0.16 25.41
N TRP A 316 21.65 0.53 25.97
CA TRP A 316 22.95 0.17 25.39
C TRP A 316 23.11 -1.33 25.20
N GLN A 317 22.72 -2.12 26.19
CA GLN A 317 22.83 -3.58 26.15
C GLN A 317 21.83 -4.19 25.14
N ALA A 318 20.61 -3.66 25.06
CA ALA A 318 19.61 -4.07 24.09
C ALA A 318 20.08 -3.84 22.64
N THR A 319 20.64 -2.66 22.36
CA THR A 319 21.25 -2.35 21.06
C THR A 319 22.41 -3.28 20.73
N LYS A 320 23.30 -3.52 21.70
CA LYS A 320 24.46 -4.41 21.52
C LYS A 320 24.05 -5.87 21.24
N ARG A 321 22.95 -6.32 21.81
CA ARG A 321 22.41 -7.68 21.61
C ARG A 321 21.53 -7.78 20.35
N GLY A 322 21.27 -6.68 19.64
CA GLY A 322 20.41 -6.65 18.46
C GLY A 322 18.93 -6.82 18.79
N TRP A 323 18.49 -6.46 19.99
CA TRP A 323 17.09 -6.46 20.38
C TRP A 323 16.32 -5.26 19.81
N ILE A 324 17.04 -4.17 19.58
CA ILE A 324 16.57 -2.91 18.99
C ILE A 324 17.68 -2.25 18.17
#